data_de56a04698cd3aeaf5ffa84d6e6f4c4f
#
_entry.id   de56a04698cd3aeaf5ffa84d6e6f4c4f
#
_cell.length_a   1.000
_cell.length_b   1.000
_cell.length_c   1.000
_cell.angle_alpha   90.00
_cell.angle_beta   90.00
_cell.angle_gamma   90.00
#
_symmetry.space_group_name_H-M   'P 1'
#
loop_
_entity.id
_entity.type
_entity.pdbx_description
1 polymer ?
#
loop_
_entity_poly.entity_id
_entity_poly.type
_entity_poly.pdbx_seq_one_letter_code
_entity_poly.pdbx_strand_id
1 'polypeptide(L)'
;MKKKIDAFGNKKVNVPFFVPNITNADKTVVVNALSNSLLTDGPQLRKFEKKFAKFVGTKYAIGVSNGTAALHLALSSLGLKKGDEVIVPDITFVATANAVLLTGATPVLVDVNNEDMNISIDSIKKSITSRTKAIMPVHLAGKICKMPQIRKIVKDNDLWLIEDCAHAIGTKLKNKHAGTFGDAGCFSFYPTKNFTTIEGGMVITNSKKIAEYVKAARSHGLTRSLADRYSKGKPWDYDIINPGFNYRLDEIRASLGLNQLQRVNQLNLKRLIASKYLTEKFRGIDGIITPEIFTDKQHNYHLYIIRITKKYGKNRDEVFKELKKDGIQVSLHYKPLHEFSAYKKLAKKYDELNNSKQIYKENLSLPMYPDISKKDLNRIVSFFKKTN
;
A
#
# COMPACT_ATOMS: atom_id res chain seq x y z
N MET A 1 -14.12 4.38 -32.07
CA MET A 1 -13.81 3.79 -30.73
C MET A 1 -12.35 3.35 -30.72
N LYS A 2 -11.47 4.00 -29.95
CA LYS A 2 -10.09 3.51 -29.77
C LYS A 2 -10.16 2.16 -29.04
N LYS A 3 -9.63 1.08 -29.65
CA LYS A 3 -9.50 -0.22 -28.98
C LYS A 3 -8.72 -0.02 -27.69
N LYS A 4 -9.32 -0.34 -26.55
CA LYS A 4 -8.63 -0.30 -25.26
C LYS A 4 -7.53 -1.36 -25.30
N ILE A 5 -6.28 -0.90 -25.35
CA ILE A 5 -5.09 -1.73 -25.20
C ILE A 5 -4.82 -1.78 -23.69
N ASP A 6 -4.57 -2.97 -23.13
CA ASP A 6 -4.17 -3.08 -21.72
C ASP A 6 -2.74 -2.57 -21.53
N ALA A 7 -2.32 -2.44 -20.27
CA ALA A 7 -0.95 -2.05 -19.89
C ALA A 7 0.13 -3.01 -20.44
N PHE A 8 -0.26 -4.17 -20.97
CA PHE A 8 0.62 -5.20 -21.54
C PHE A 8 0.50 -5.35 -23.07
N GLY A 9 -0.22 -4.42 -23.75
CA GLY A 9 -0.37 -4.44 -25.21
C GLY A 9 -1.42 -5.42 -25.76
N ASN A 10 -2.24 -6.06 -24.93
CA ASN A 10 -3.23 -7.02 -25.36
C ASN A 10 -4.47 -6.35 -25.99
N LYS A 11 -4.79 -6.68 -27.24
CA LYS A 11 -5.85 -6.04 -28.06
C LYS A 11 -7.30 -6.49 -27.74
N LYS A 12 -7.52 -7.45 -26.83
CA LYS A 12 -8.85 -8.01 -26.52
C LYS A 12 -9.39 -7.66 -25.14
N VAL A 13 -8.90 -6.59 -24.49
CA VAL A 13 -9.36 -6.19 -23.16
C VAL A 13 -10.56 -5.25 -23.29
N ASN A 14 -11.70 -5.70 -22.74
CA ASN A 14 -12.92 -4.91 -22.65
C ASN A 14 -12.96 -4.06 -21.38
N VAL A 15 -12.58 -4.68 -20.24
CA VAL A 15 -12.53 -4.04 -18.92
C VAL A 15 -11.12 -4.24 -18.33
N PRO A 16 -10.25 -3.21 -18.38
CA PRO A 16 -8.91 -3.30 -17.80
C PRO A 16 -8.99 -3.38 -16.27
N PHE A 17 -8.01 -4.04 -15.63
CA PHE A 17 -7.96 -4.16 -14.17
C PHE A 17 -7.81 -2.80 -13.48
N PHE A 18 -6.98 -1.93 -14.02
CA PHE A 18 -6.81 -0.55 -13.56
C PHE A 18 -6.56 0.40 -14.73
N VAL A 19 -6.87 1.67 -14.51
CA VAL A 19 -6.52 2.79 -15.40
C VAL A 19 -6.05 3.94 -14.49
N PRO A 20 -4.79 4.40 -14.62
CA PRO A 20 -4.31 5.53 -13.85
C PRO A 20 -5.07 6.81 -14.27
N ASN A 21 -5.50 7.60 -13.27
CA ASN A 21 -6.16 8.88 -13.54
C ASN A 21 -5.10 9.97 -13.74
N ILE A 22 -4.64 10.14 -14.98
CA ILE A 22 -3.69 11.19 -15.38
C ILE A 22 -4.43 12.25 -16.20
N THR A 23 -4.42 13.48 -15.72
CA THR A 23 -5.07 14.64 -16.34
C THR A 23 -4.06 15.50 -17.14
N ASN A 24 -4.56 16.46 -17.93
CA ASN A 24 -3.69 17.42 -18.59
C ASN A 24 -2.91 18.30 -17.58
N ALA A 25 -3.55 18.65 -16.44
CA ALA A 25 -2.85 19.35 -15.37
C ALA A 25 -1.66 18.53 -14.82
N ASP A 26 -1.80 17.20 -14.68
CA ASP A 26 -0.69 16.33 -14.28
C ASP A 26 0.47 16.37 -15.29
N LYS A 27 0.15 16.35 -16.59
CA LYS A 27 1.16 16.47 -17.67
C LYS A 27 1.87 17.82 -17.63
N THR A 28 1.13 18.90 -17.47
CA THR A 28 1.67 20.26 -17.41
C THR A 28 2.65 20.42 -16.25
N VAL A 29 2.31 19.98 -15.03
CA VAL A 29 3.21 20.13 -13.88
C VAL A 29 4.48 19.29 -14.03
N VAL A 30 4.41 18.14 -14.70
CA VAL A 30 5.58 17.29 -15.02
C VAL A 30 6.50 17.99 -16.03
N VAL A 31 5.93 18.53 -17.13
CA VAL A 31 6.71 19.28 -18.14
C VAL A 31 7.37 20.50 -17.51
N ASN A 32 6.64 21.28 -16.70
CA ASN A 32 7.19 22.45 -16.02
C ASN A 32 8.30 22.07 -15.03
N ALA A 33 8.19 20.91 -14.37
CA ALA A 33 9.24 20.45 -13.46
C ALA A 33 10.56 20.12 -14.18
N LEU A 34 10.51 19.68 -15.43
CA LEU A 34 11.70 19.42 -16.27
C LEU A 34 12.47 20.71 -16.64
N SER A 35 11.81 21.85 -16.60
CA SER A 35 12.44 23.15 -16.88
C SER A 35 13.19 23.74 -15.68
N ASN A 36 13.14 23.08 -14.50
CA ASN A 36 13.88 23.55 -13.33
C ASN A 36 15.36 23.16 -13.40
N SER A 37 16.23 24.03 -12.91
CA SER A 37 17.68 23.74 -12.80
C SER A 37 18.00 22.64 -11.78
N LEU A 38 17.14 22.41 -10.80
CA LEU A 38 17.30 21.40 -9.75
C LEU A 38 16.24 20.29 -9.93
N LEU A 39 16.66 19.11 -10.37
CA LEU A 39 15.77 17.98 -10.67
C LEU A 39 15.66 16.94 -9.53
N THR A 40 16.43 17.12 -8.46
CA THR A 40 16.40 16.26 -7.27
C THR A 40 16.63 17.06 -6.00
N ASP A 41 16.05 16.62 -4.87
CA ASP A 41 16.17 17.23 -3.55
C ASP A 41 15.83 18.74 -3.54
N GLY A 42 14.85 19.13 -4.32
CA GLY A 42 14.48 20.52 -4.59
C GLY A 42 13.19 20.99 -3.90
N PRO A 43 12.66 22.15 -4.34
CA PRO A 43 11.51 22.79 -3.69
C PRO A 43 10.20 22.05 -3.85
N GLN A 44 9.98 21.30 -4.94
CA GLN A 44 8.73 20.58 -5.14
C GLN A 44 8.63 19.41 -4.19
N LEU A 45 9.72 18.66 -3.97
CA LEU A 45 9.77 17.60 -2.98
C LEU A 45 9.44 18.15 -1.59
N ARG A 46 10.05 19.25 -1.14
CA ARG A 46 9.75 19.86 0.15
C ARG A 46 8.30 20.32 0.28
N LYS A 47 7.72 20.88 -0.79
CA LYS A 47 6.30 21.27 -0.82
C LYS A 47 5.39 20.03 -0.73
N PHE A 48 5.75 18.96 -1.44
CA PHE A 48 4.98 17.71 -1.42
C PHE A 48 5.01 17.08 -0.03
N GLU A 49 6.19 16.95 0.58
CA GLU A 49 6.36 16.45 1.95
C GLU A 49 5.52 17.27 2.95
N LYS A 50 5.60 18.60 2.91
CA LYS A 50 4.83 19.49 3.79
C LYS A 50 3.32 19.34 3.61
N LYS A 51 2.84 19.30 2.35
CA LYS A 51 1.40 19.13 2.06
C LYS A 51 0.91 17.72 2.42
N PHE A 52 1.73 16.69 2.21
CA PHE A 52 1.39 15.32 2.58
C PHE A 52 1.31 15.17 4.10
N ALA A 53 2.27 15.68 4.86
CA ALA A 53 2.23 15.72 6.33
C ALA A 53 0.95 16.39 6.85
N LYS A 54 0.57 17.55 6.27
CA LYS A 54 -0.68 18.23 6.61
C LYS A 54 -1.92 17.39 6.25
N PHE A 55 -1.92 16.71 5.10
CA PHE A 55 -3.04 15.90 4.64
C PHE A 55 -3.31 14.70 5.57
N VAL A 56 -2.27 14.03 6.04
CA VAL A 56 -2.40 12.88 6.95
C VAL A 56 -2.47 13.27 8.43
N GLY A 57 -2.01 14.46 8.80
CA GLY A 57 -2.01 14.97 10.19
C GLY A 57 -0.81 14.51 11.02
N THR A 58 0.42 14.54 10.42
CA THR A 58 1.69 14.26 11.12
C THR A 58 2.64 15.45 11.08
N LYS A 59 3.69 15.41 11.93
CA LYS A 59 4.73 16.45 11.94
C LYS A 59 5.66 16.33 10.73
N TYR A 60 6.00 15.11 10.32
CA TYR A 60 6.99 14.83 9.29
C TYR A 60 6.43 13.90 8.23
N ALA A 61 6.78 14.17 6.97
CA ALA A 61 6.63 13.28 5.84
C ALA A 61 7.90 13.37 5.00
N ILE A 62 8.47 12.23 4.64
CA ILE A 62 9.73 12.12 3.91
C ILE A 62 9.50 11.31 2.64
N GLY A 63 9.63 11.95 1.48
CA GLY A 63 9.47 11.31 0.18
C GLY A 63 10.64 10.40 -0.16
N VAL A 64 10.32 9.21 -0.67
CA VAL A 64 11.32 8.20 -1.06
C VAL A 64 10.97 7.59 -2.42
N SER A 65 11.92 6.83 -3.00
CA SER A 65 11.83 6.33 -4.37
C SER A 65 10.64 5.41 -4.64
N ASN A 66 10.15 4.66 -3.65
CA ASN A 66 9.00 3.75 -3.74
C ASN A 66 8.51 3.30 -2.35
N GLY A 67 7.41 2.53 -2.31
CA GLY A 67 6.84 2.03 -1.06
C GLY A 67 7.75 1.05 -0.31
N THR A 68 8.51 0.21 -1.03
CA THR A 68 9.48 -0.73 -0.41
C THR A 68 10.59 0.03 0.31
N ALA A 69 11.11 1.09 -0.31
CA ALA A 69 12.08 1.98 0.30
C ALA A 69 11.52 2.67 1.56
N ALA A 70 10.22 3.05 1.54
CA ALA A 70 9.55 3.61 2.72
C ALA A 70 9.53 2.61 3.88
N LEU A 71 9.07 1.38 3.65
CA LEU A 71 9.03 0.32 4.65
C LEU A 71 10.43 -0.02 5.20
N HIS A 72 11.39 -0.19 4.30
CA HIS A 72 12.77 -0.51 4.68
C HIS A 72 13.39 0.58 5.55
N LEU A 73 13.30 1.85 5.15
CA LEU A 73 13.88 2.95 5.94
C LEU A 73 13.17 3.16 7.28
N ALA A 74 11.85 3.00 7.34
CA ALA A 74 11.10 3.07 8.59
C ALA A 74 11.55 1.98 9.56
N LEU A 75 11.67 0.72 9.11
CA LEU A 75 12.17 -0.39 9.93
C LEU A 75 13.64 -0.22 10.31
N SER A 76 14.50 0.21 9.39
CA SER A 76 15.94 0.45 9.67
C SER A 76 16.14 1.51 10.73
N SER A 77 15.24 2.51 10.83
CA SER A 77 15.31 3.57 11.85
C SER A 77 15.11 3.06 13.29
N LEU A 78 14.58 1.83 13.44
CA LEU A 78 14.36 1.20 14.74
C LEU A 78 15.60 0.48 15.29
N GLY A 79 16.67 0.36 14.49
CA GLY A 79 17.89 -0.34 14.91
C GLY A 79 17.74 -1.86 15.00
N LEU A 80 16.84 -2.43 14.20
CA LEU A 80 16.63 -3.88 14.13
C LEU A 80 17.90 -4.61 13.68
N LYS A 81 18.12 -5.81 14.20
CA LYS A 81 19.31 -6.63 13.95
C LYS A 81 18.96 -8.10 13.78
N LYS A 82 19.94 -8.88 13.37
CA LYS A 82 19.82 -10.34 13.29
C LYS A 82 19.37 -10.93 14.63
N GLY A 83 18.34 -11.76 14.60
CA GLY A 83 17.68 -12.35 15.77
C GLY A 83 16.41 -11.65 16.19
N ASP A 84 16.23 -10.38 15.85
CA ASP A 84 14.97 -9.67 16.08
C ASP A 84 13.86 -10.19 15.18
N GLU A 85 12.62 -10.10 15.64
CA GLU A 85 11.44 -10.57 14.93
C GLU A 85 10.45 -9.41 14.71
N VAL A 86 9.86 -9.37 13.49
CA VAL A 86 8.79 -8.42 13.15
C VAL A 86 7.57 -9.19 12.70
N ILE A 87 6.44 -9.00 13.38
CA ILE A 87 5.16 -9.64 13.04
C ILE A 87 4.55 -8.93 11.82
N VAL A 88 4.21 -9.71 10.79
CA VAL A 88 3.59 -9.24 9.54
C VAL A 88 2.44 -10.17 9.13
N PRO A 89 1.38 -9.68 8.45
CA PRO A 89 0.31 -10.54 7.94
C PRO A 89 0.84 -11.45 6.83
N ASP A 90 0.33 -12.66 6.75
CA ASP A 90 0.70 -13.62 5.72
C ASP A 90 0.10 -13.28 4.35
N ILE A 91 -1.06 -12.61 4.31
CA ILE A 91 -1.64 -12.07 3.06
C ILE A 91 -1.26 -10.60 2.92
N THR A 92 -0.20 -10.37 2.17
CA THR A 92 0.27 -9.03 1.78
C THR A 92 1.14 -9.11 0.54
N PHE A 93 1.53 -7.95 -0.01
CA PHE A 93 2.56 -7.87 -1.03
C PHE A 93 3.94 -8.19 -0.42
N VAL A 94 4.79 -8.86 -1.19
CA VAL A 94 6.12 -9.32 -0.75
C VAL A 94 7.02 -8.23 -0.15
N ALA A 95 6.80 -6.96 -0.51
CA ALA A 95 7.58 -5.83 0.01
C ALA A 95 7.52 -5.72 1.54
N THR A 96 6.39 -6.07 2.16
CA THR A 96 6.23 -6.06 3.62
C THR A 96 7.26 -6.97 4.30
N ALA A 97 7.35 -8.24 3.90
CA ALA A 97 8.34 -9.18 4.47
C ALA A 97 9.77 -8.89 4.00
N ASN A 98 9.95 -8.48 2.73
CA ASN A 98 11.27 -8.11 2.22
C ASN A 98 11.89 -6.95 3.00
N ALA A 99 11.10 -5.93 3.35
CA ALA A 99 11.58 -4.79 4.13
C ALA A 99 12.11 -5.22 5.51
N VAL A 100 11.50 -6.23 6.14
CA VAL A 100 12.01 -6.82 7.38
C VAL A 100 13.34 -7.54 7.15
N LEU A 101 13.41 -8.41 6.13
CA LEU A 101 14.63 -9.15 5.80
C LEU A 101 15.81 -8.23 5.46
N LEU A 102 15.56 -7.11 4.81
CA LEU A 102 16.59 -6.12 4.45
C LEU A 102 17.21 -5.44 5.67
N THR A 103 16.56 -5.45 6.84
CA THR A 103 17.15 -4.97 8.11
C THR A 103 17.99 -6.02 8.82
N GLY A 104 17.98 -7.27 8.34
CA GLY A 104 18.59 -8.44 9.01
C GLY A 104 17.65 -9.11 10.01
N ALA A 105 16.48 -8.54 10.32
CA ALA A 105 15.47 -9.14 11.17
C ALA A 105 14.69 -10.26 10.46
N THR A 106 13.94 -11.05 11.21
CA THR A 106 13.14 -12.16 10.72
C THR A 106 11.65 -11.79 10.68
N PRO A 107 10.96 -11.88 9.53
CA PRO A 107 9.51 -11.73 9.50
C PRO A 107 8.82 -12.93 10.15
N VAL A 108 7.87 -12.67 11.04
CA VAL A 108 6.97 -13.67 11.64
C VAL A 108 5.62 -13.54 10.96
N LEU A 109 5.28 -14.55 10.16
CA LEU A 109 4.02 -14.58 9.41
C LEU A 109 2.88 -15.00 10.33
N VAL A 110 1.84 -14.18 10.38
CA VAL A 110 0.62 -14.44 11.17
C VAL A 110 -0.61 -14.44 10.29
N ASP A 111 -1.63 -15.17 10.74
CA ASP A 111 -2.89 -15.32 10.00
C ASP A 111 -3.65 -13.99 9.94
N VAL A 112 -4.63 -13.93 9.06
CA VAL A 112 -5.51 -12.78 8.83
C VAL A 112 -6.94 -13.10 9.27
N ASN A 113 -7.75 -12.06 9.47
CA ASN A 113 -9.18 -12.24 9.71
C ASN A 113 -9.88 -12.70 8.43
N ASN A 114 -10.86 -13.56 8.61
CA ASN A 114 -11.65 -14.09 7.51
C ASN A 114 -12.57 -13.02 6.86
N GLU A 115 -12.99 -12.02 7.64
CA GLU A 115 -13.95 -11.00 7.23
C GLU A 115 -13.33 -9.89 6.38
N ASP A 116 -12.14 -9.39 6.79
CA ASP A 116 -11.53 -8.20 6.21
C ASP A 116 -10.12 -8.44 5.64
N MET A 117 -9.60 -9.67 5.77
CA MET A 117 -8.26 -10.09 5.32
C MET A 117 -7.11 -9.27 5.92
N ASN A 118 -7.38 -8.46 6.93
CA ASN A 118 -6.36 -7.75 7.69
C ASN A 118 -5.77 -8.66 8.78
N ILE A 119 -4.63 -8.28 9.31
CA ILE A 119 -3.90 -9.03 10.33
C ILE A 119 -4.78 -9.42 11.52
N SER A 120 -4.75 -10.68 11.94
CA SER A 120 -5.53 -11.21 13.06
C SER A 120 -4.94 -10.79 14.40
N ILE A 121 -5.77 -10.24 15.27
CA ILE A 121 -5.38 -9.85 16.64
C ILE A 121 -4.96 -11.07 17.46
N ASP A 122 -5.66 -12.19 17.33
CA ASP A 122 -5.36 -13.40 18.09
C ASP A 122 -4.07 -14.06 17.61
N SER A 123 -3.81 -14.05 16.30
CA SER A 123 -2.56 -14.55 15.73
C SER A 123 -1.37 -13.67 16.12
N ILE A 124 -1.53 -12.33 16.21
CA ILE A 124 -0.51 -11.45 16.78
C ILE A 124 -0.14 -11.91 18.19
N LYS A 125 -1.13 -12.04 19.09
CA LYS A 125 -0.91 -12.40 20.50
C LYS A 125 -0.18 -13.73 20.65
N LYS A 126 -0.57 -14.75 19.86
CA LYS A 126 0.06 -16.07 19.87
C LYS A 126 1.51 -16.06 19.38
N SER A 127 1.89 -15.06 18.57
CA SER A 127 3.18 -15.01 17.88
C SER A 127 4.21 -14.06 18.53
N ILE A 128 3.84 -13.40 19.61
CA ILE A 128 4.79 -12.57 20.39
C ILE A 128 5.77 -13.47 21.14
N THR A 129 7.06 -13.19 20.97
CA THR A 129 8.18 -13.82 21.68
C THR A 129 9.09 -12.76 22.30
N SER A 130 10.08 -13.16 23.10
CA SER A 130 11.11 -12.23 23.64
C SER A 130 11.95 -11.55 22.55
N ARG A 131 11.95 -12.11 21.33
CA ARG A 131 12.64 -11.55 20.16
C ARG A 131 11.78 -10.60 19.35
N THR A 132 10.49 -10.55 19.57
CA THR A 132 9.58 -9.63 18.86
C THR A 132 9.95 -8.19 19.21
N LYS A 133 10.18 -7.36 18.19
CA LYS A 133 10.55 -5.94 18.33
C LYS A 133 9.52 -5.00 17.70
N ALA A 134 8.79 -5.48 16.68
CA ALA A 134 7.81 -4.65 15.99
C ALA A 134 6.62 -5.48 15.47
N ILE A 135 5.51 -4.78 15.27
CA ILE A 135 4.36 -5.26 14.51
C ILE A 135 4.20 -4.34 13.30
N MET A 136 4.02 -4.93 12.11
CA MET A 136 3.78 -4.18 10.88
C MET A 136 2.47 -4.63 10.22
N PRO A 137 1.32 -4.07 10.65
CA PRO A 137 0.04 -4.33 10.00
C PRO A 137 0.01 -3.71 8.60
N VAL A 138 -0.73 -4.35 7.71
CA VAL A 138 -1.00 -3.85 6.35
C VAL A 138 -2.48 -3.50 6.25
N HIS A 139 -2.82 -2.29 5.85
CA HIS A 139 -4.20 -1.86 5.60
C HIS A 139 -4.66 -2.38 4.23
N LEU A 140 -4.90 -3.71 4.16
CA LEU A 140 -5.12 -4.41 2.89
C LEU A 140 -6.34 -3.86 2.15
N ALA A 141 -6.25 -3.79 0.83
CA ALA A 141 -7.28 -3.23 -0.08
C ALA A 141 -7.71 -1.79 0.24
N GLY A 142 -7.07 -1.15 1.24
CA GLY A 142 -7.41 0.16 1.75
C GLY A 142 -8.37 0.16 2.93
N LYS A 143 -8.69 -1.03 3.50
CA LYS A 143 -9.44 -1.18 4.76
C LYS A 143 -8.50 -1.00 5.94
N ILE A 144 -8.87 -0.11 6.86
CA ILE A 144 -8.08 0.10 8.06
C ILE A 144 -8.11 -1.13 8.99
N CYS A 145 -6.94 -1.49 9.52
CA CYS A 145 -6.83 -2.56 10.53
C CYS A 145 -7.51 -2.17 11.85
N LYS A 146 -7.70 -3.14 12.75
CA LYS A 146 -8.24 -2.94 14.12
C LYS A 146 -7.21 -2.20 15.00
N MET A 147 -6.85 -0.95 14.59
CA MET A 147 -5.74 -0.18 15.18
C MET A 147 -5.81 0.02 16.69
N PRO A 148 -7.00 0.24 17.33
CA PRO A 148 -7.06 0.36 18.79
C PRO A 148 -6.56 -0.90 19.50
N GLN A 149 -6.90 -2.10 19.02
CA GLN A 149 -6.46 -3.36 19.60
C GLN A 149 -4.97 -3.60 19.36
N ILE A 150 -4.47 -3.33 18.14
CA ILE A 150 -3.05 -3.46 17.80
C ILE A 150 -2.21 -2.52 18.68
N ARG A 151 -2.62 -1.26 18.85
CA ARG A 151 -1.92 -0.29 19.72
C ARG A 151 -1.87 -0.73 21.18
N LYS A 152 -2.96 -1.35 21.66
CA LYS A 152 -2.96 -1.91 23.02
C LYS A 152 -1.88 -3.00 23.17
N ILE A 153 -1.83 -3.95 22.23
CA ILE A 153 -0.81 -5.02 22.23
C ILE A 153 0.60 -4.45 22.16
N VAL A 154 0.84 -3.49 21.28
CA VAL A 154 2.14 -2.81 21.12
C VAL A 154 2.59 -2.18 22.42
N LYS A 155 1.69 -1.44 23.10
CA LYS A 155 1.97 -0.80 24.38
C LYS A 155 2.23 -1.81 25.50
N ASP A 156 1.41 -2.85 25.59
CA ASP A 156 1.48 -3.86 26.65
C ASP A 156 2.77 -4.71 26.55
N ASN A 157 3.45 -4.74 25.38
CA ASN A 157 4.65 -5.54 25.12
C ASN A 157 5.88 -4.71 24.75
N ASP A 158 5.84 -3.39 24.88
CA ASP A 158 6.93 -2.45 24.53
C ASP A 158 7.49 -2.66 23.11
N LEU A 159 6.60 -2.73 22.12
CA LEU A 159 6.93 -2.98 20.72
C LEU A 159 6.83 -1.70 19.87
N TRP A 160 7.54 -1.70 18.74
CA TRP A 160 7.35 -0.70 17.71
C TRP A 160 6.15 -1.04 16.80
N LEU A 161 5.52 -0.01 16.25
CA LEU A 161 4.39 -0.13 15.33
C LEU A 161 4.66 0.63 14.04
N ILE A 162 4.89 -0.10 12.96
CA ILE A 162 5.05 0.46 11.60
C ILE A 162 3.82 0.09 10.78
N GLU A 163 3.14 1.07 10.22
CA GLU A 163 1.93 0.82 9.41
C GLU A 163 2.28 0.76 7.92
N ASP A 164 2.04 -0.37 7.26
CA ASP A 164 2.07 -0.46 5.80
C ASP A 164 0.76 0.10 5.23
N CYS A 165 0.84 1.32 4.76
CA CYS A 165 -0.26 2.11 4.20
C CYS A 165 -0.25 2.15 2.67
N ALA A 166 0.46 1.22 2.01
CA ALA A 166 0.59 1.22 0.54
C ALA A 166 -0.76 1.20 -0.20
N HIS A 167 -1.85 0.80 0.46
CA HIS A 167 -3.22 0.80 -0.07
C HIS A 167 -4.14 1.85 0.57
N ALA A 168 -3.69 2.61 1.58
CA ALA A 168 -4.58 3.27 2.53
C ALA A 168 -4.56 4.80 2.50
N ILE A 169 -4.13 5.43 1.39
CA ILE A 169 -4.18 6.90 1.28
C ILE A 169 -5.62 7.41 1.38
N GLY A 170 -5.87 8.34 2.30
CA GLY A 170 -7.20 8.90 2.56
C GLY A 170 -8.09 8.02 3.45
N THR A 171 -7.62 6.83 3.86
CA THR A 171 -8.32 5.96 4.82
C THR A 171 -8.17 6.53 6.24
N LYS A 172 -9.28 6.51 7.00
CA LYS A 172 -9.31 7.03 8.37
C LYS A 172 -10.14 6.13 9.28
N LEU A 173 -9.76 6.06 10.54
CA LEU A 173 -10.61 5.56 11.62
C LEU A 173 -11.02 6.77 12.46
N LYS A 174 -12.32 7.09 12.48
CA LYS A 174 -12.82 8.37 12.98
C LYS A 174 -12.11 9.51 12.21
N ASN A 175 -11.44 10.42 12.90
CA ASN A 175 -10.72 11.53 12.28
C ASN A 175 -9.20 11.26 12.08
N LYS A 176 -8.69 10.08 12.51
CA LYS A 176 -7.27 9.75 12.48
C LYS A 176 -6.93 8.97 11.23
N HIS A 177 -5.95 9.46 10.44
CA HIS A 177 -5.53 8.85 9.18
C HIS A 177 -4.73 7.55 9.43
N ALA A 178 -4.91 6.53 8.56
CA ALA A 178 -4.02 5.36 8.53
C ALA A 178 -2.56 5.82 8.39
N GLY A 179 -1.64 5.14 9.08
CA GLY A 179 -0.23 5.51 9.15
C GLY A 179 0.12 6.46 10.30
N THR A 180 -0.89 6.95 11.06
CA THR A 180 -0.66 7.86 12.19
C THR A 180 -0.90 7.22 13.56
N PHE A 181 -1.23 5.93 13.57
CA PHE A 181 -1.49 5.19 14.81
C PHE A 181 -0.22 4.64 15.44
N GLY A 182 0.80 4.34 14.63
CA GLY A 182 2.08 3.82 15.03
C GLY A 182 3.19 4.88 15.09
N ASP A 183 4.42 4.40 15.13
CA ASP A 183 5.65 5.20 15.17
C ASP A 183 5.98 5.77 13.79
N ALA A 184 5.68 5.01 12.71
CA ALA A 184 5.74 5.48 11.33
C ALA A 184 4.67 4.80 10.47
N GLY A 185 4.25 5.49 9.40
CA GLY A 185 3.40 4.98 8.34
C GLY A 185 4.09 5.10 6.97
N CYS A 186 3.94 4.07 6.14
CA CYS A 186 4.64 3.95 4.86
C CYS A 186 3.65 3.86 3.71
N PHE A 187 3.76 4.77 2.74
CA PHE A 187 2.87 4.86 1.58
C PHE A 187 3.60 4.53 0.28
N SER A 188 2.83 4.06 -0.69
CA SER A 188 3.28 3.80 -2.06
C SER A 188 2.48 4.62 -3.06
N PHE A 189 3.16 5.15 -4.07
CA PHE A 189 2.57 5.92 -5.16
C PHE A 189 2.76 5.24 -6.52
N TYR A 190 2.82 3.90 -6.52
CA TYR A 190 2.87 3.08 -7.72
C TYR A 190 1.64 3.33 -8.62
N PRO A 191 1.69 3.11 -9.96
CA PRO A 191 0.62 3.46 -10.89
C PRO A 191 -0.77 2.91 -10.55
N THR A 192 -0.86 1.76 -9.89
CA THR A 192 -2.16 1.17 -9.51
C THR A 192 -2.76 1.81 -8.27
N LYS A 193 -2.00 2.59 -7.48
CA LYS A 193 -2.46 3.16 -6.20
C LYS A 193 -3.51 4.25 -6.43
N ASN A 194 -4.20 4.64 -5.37
CA ASN A 194 -5.33 5.58 -5.46
C ASN A 194 -4.93 6.97 -5.98
N PHE A 195 -3.68 7.35 -5.87
CA PHE A 195 -3.00 8.34 -6.70
C PHE A 195 -1.55 7.87 -6.99
N THR A 196 -0.90 8.45 -8.00
CA THR A 196 0.42 7.97 -8.41
C THR A 196 1.41 9.10 -8.66
N THR A 197 2.69 8.78 -8.43
CA THR A 197 3.84 9.55 -8.91
C THR A 197 4.66 8.72 -9.92
N ILE A 198 4.04 7.71 -10.58
CA ILE A 198 4.67 6.66 -11.38
C ILE A 198 5.39 5.67 -10.45
N GLU A 199 6.51 6.05 -9.91
CA GLU A 199 7.16 5.43 -8.76
C GLU A 199 7.28 6.48 -7.65
N GLY A 200 7.16 6.05 -6.41
CA GLY A 200 7.29 6.92 -5.24
C GLY A 200 6.78 6.26 -3.97
N GLY A 201 7.21 6.80 -2.86
CA GLY A 201 6.75 6.43 -1.52
C GLY A 201 6.87 7.60 -0.55
N MET A 202 6.31 7.42 0.62
CA MET A 202 6.39 8.40 1.71
C MET A 202 6.47 7.70 3.05
N VAL A 203 7.42 8.10 3.88
CA VAL A 203 7.42 7.77 5.32
C VAL A 203 6.81 8.94 6.06
N ILE A 204 5.82 8.69 6.91
CA ILE A 204 5.26 9.68 7.82
C ILE A 204 5.54 9.31 9.27
N THR A 205 5.78 10.30 10.12
CA THR A 205 6.03 10.07 11.55
C THR A 205 5.85 11.36 12.35
N ASN A 206 5.63 11.20 13.66
CA ASN A 206 5.73 12.30 14.63
C ASN A 206 7.08 12.31 15.39
N SER A 207 7.91 11.27 15.22
CA SER A 207 9.23 11.15 15.82
C SER A 207 10.27 11.91 14.99
N LYS A 208 10.93 12.89 15.63
CA LYS A 208 12.07 13.61 15.01
C LYS A 208 13.22 12.65 14.68
N LYS A 209 13.52 11.71 15.57
CA LYS A 209 14.58 10.71 15.39
C LYS A 209 14.37 9.86 14.14
N ILE A 210 13.15 9.31 13.95
CA ILE A 210 12.80 8.53 12.75
C ILE A 210 12.90 9.41 11.49
N ALA A 211 12.35 10.63 11.54
CA ALA A 211 12.36 11.54 10.40
C ALA A 211 13.79 11.92 9.95
N GLU A 212 14.67 12.24 10.88
CA GLU A 212 16.08 12.57 10.60
C GLU A 212 16.83 11.36 10.04
N TYR A 213 16.65 10.17 10.64
CA TYR A 213 17.24 8.95 10.11
C TYR A 213 16.80 8.67 8.66
N VAL A 214 15.50 8.67 8.39
CA VAL A 214 14.95 8.40 7.05
C VAL A 214 15.44 9.44 6.05
N LYS A 215 15.47 10.72 6.42
CA LYS A 215 15.97 11.81 5.59
C LYS A 215 17.44 11.64 5.22
N ALA A 216 18.29 11.27 6.15
CA ALA A 216 19.71 11.00 5.87
C ALA A 216 19.87 9.72 5.05
N ALA A 217 19.28 8.60 5.50
CA ALA A 217 19.46 7.28 4.93
C ALA A 217 18.94 7.16 3.48
N ARG A 218 17.87 7.91 3.10
CA ARG A 218 17.42 7.95 1.70
C ARG A 218 18.44 8.57 0.74
N SER A 219 19.42 9.32 1.28
CA SER A 219 20.45 10.03 0.51
C SER A 219 21.84 9.71 1.05
N HIS A 220 22.22 8.44 1.01
CA HIS A 220 23.55 7.91 1.35
C HIS A 220 24.01 8.13 2.81
N GLY A 221 23.11 8.50 3.72
CA GLY A 221 23.45 8.82 5.11
C GLY A 221 24.06 10.21 5.31
N LEU A 222 23.96 11.09 4.31
CA LEU A 222 24.54 12.43 4.34
C LEU A 222 23.88 13.32 5.42
N THR A 223 24.70 14.04 6.18
CA THR A 223 24.25 14.97 7.23
C THR A 223 23.64 16.26 6.67
N ARG A 224 23.97 16.61 5.43
CA ARG A 224 23.50 17.83 4.75
C ARG A 224 22.85 17.49 3.42
N SER A 225 21.70 18.11 3.16
CA SER A 225 21.02 17.98 1.86
C SER A 225 21.86 18.61 0.74
N LEU A 226 21.59 18.22 -0.52
CA LEU A 226 22.26 18.83 -1.69
C LEU A 226 22.08 20.35 -1.69
N ALA A 227 20.87 20.83 -1.46
CA ALA A 227 20.56 22.26 -1.41
C ALA A 227 21.32 22.98 -0.28
N ASP A 228 21.42 22.37 0.93
CA ASP A 228 22.16 22.98 2.03
C ASP A 228 23.67 23.02 1.79
N ARG A 229 24.21 22.04 1.07
CA ARG A 229 25.65 21.99 0.73
C ARG A 229 26.06 23.13 -0.19
N TYR A 230 25.21 23.47 -1.18
CA TYR A 230 25.52 24.53 -2.14
C TYR A 230 25.05 25.92 -1.71
N SER A 231 24.10 26.04 -0.79
CA SER A 231 23.61 27.34 -0.33
C SER A 231 24.28 27.85 0.97
N LYS A 232 24.93 26.99 1.74
CA LYS A 232 25.48 27.35 3.07
C LYS A 232 26.86 26.76 3.27
N GLY A 233 27.89 27.56 3.05
CA GLY A 233 29.28 27.23 3.35
C GLY A 233 29.97 26.37 2.29
N LYS A 234 30.88 25.48 2.72
CA LYS A 234 31.72 24.67 1.84
C LYS A 234 30.89 23.46 1.34
N PRO A 235 30.71 23.24 0.02
CA PRO A 235 29.92 22.11 -0.51
C PRO A 235 30.44 20.72 -0.12
N TRP A 236 31.70 20.59 0.21
CA TRP A 236 32.37 19.37 0.63
C TRP A 236 32.34 19.12 2.15
N ASP A 237 31.86 20.08 2.94
CA ASP A 237 31.75 19.99 4.39
C ASP A 237 30.46 19.25 4.78
N TYR A 238 30.53 17.93 4.77
CA TYR A 238 29.45 17.02 5.20
C TYR A 238 30.06 15.73 5.73
N ASP A 239 29.26 15.01 6.52
CA ASP A 239 29.63 13.73 7.10
C ASP A 239 28.59 12.66 6.76
N ILE A 240 28.96 11.40 6.97
CA ILE A 240 28.10 10.21 6.84
C ILE A 240 28.01 9.58 8.23
N ILE A 241 26.88 9.77 8.91
CA ILE A 241 26.68 9.24 10.28
C ILE A 241 26.41 7.72 10.23
N ASN A 242 25.67 7.27 9.24
CA ASN A 242 25.35 5.86 9.02
C ASN A 242 25.34 5.57 7.52
N PRO A 243 25.67 4.35 7.09
CA PRO A 243 25.48 3.95 5.69
C PRO A 243 24.02 4.18 5.27
N GLY A 244 23.82 4.69 4.06
CA GLY A 244 22.50 4.97 3.53
C GLY A 244 22.36 4.48 2.08
N PHE A 245 21.24 4.84 1.47
CA PHE A 245 20.82 4.33 0.17
C PHE A 245 20.57 5.48 -0.80
N ASN A 246 20.42 5.18 -2.08
CA ASN A 246 19.89 6.11 -3.05
C ASN A 246 18.38 5.86 -3.26
N TYR A 247 17.57 6.31 -2.28
CA TYR A 247 16.12 6.15 -2.27
C TYR A 247 15.41 7.50 -2.40
N ARG A 248 16.03 8.48 -3.06
CA ARG A 248 15.47 9.82 -3.25
C ARG A 248 14.25 9.79 -4.17
N LEU A 249 13.28 10.65 -3.88
CA LEU A 249 12.21 11.03 -4.79
C LEU A 249 12.65 12.31 -5.52
N ASP A 250 12.55 12.32 -6.84
CA ASP A 250 12.93 13.49 -7.66
C ASP A 250 11.83 14.56 -7.72
N GLU A 251 12.17 15.71 -8.28
CA GLU A 251 11.30 16.88 -8.40
C GLU A 251 10.12 16.64 -9.37
N ILE A 252 10.33 15.85 -10.40
CA ILE A 252 9.32 15.53 -11.43
C ILE A 252 8.19 14.75 -10.80
N ARG A 253 8.54 13.66 -10.12
CA ARG A 253 7.59 12.81 -9.40
C ARG A 253 6.94 13.51 -8.22
N ALA A 254 7.70 14.36 -7.51
CA ALA A 254 7.16 15.20 -6.42
C ALA A 254 6.13 16.21 -6.94
N SER A 255 6.36 16.83 -8.10
CA SER A 255 5.43 17.77 -8.75
C SER A 255 4.12 17.07 -9.13
N LEU A 256 4.22 15.86 -9.72
CA LEU A 256 3.07 15.03 -10.01
C LEU A 256 2.29 14.70 -8.73
N GLY A 257 3.00 14.29 -7.66
CA GLY A 257 2.42 13.97 -6.36
C GLY A 257 1.66 15.15 -5.73
N LEU A 258 2.21 16.35 -5.83
CA LEU A 258 1.55 17.58 -5.37
C LEU A 258 0.20 17.82 -6.06
N ASN A 259 0.15 17.61 -7.37
CA ASN A 259 -1.08 17.81 -8.15
C ASN A 259 -2.10 16.69 -7.88
N GLN A 260 -1.64 15.44 -7.85
CA GLN A 260 -2.47 14.27 -7.57
C GLN A 260 -3.09 14.32 -6.17
N LEU A 261 -2.32 14.73 -5.15
CA LEU A 261 -2.77 14.80 -3.75
C LEU A 261 -4.03 15.66 -3.58
N GLN A 262 -4.19 16.70 -4.36
CA GLN A 262 -5.37 17.60 -4.30
C GLN A 262 -6.67 16.87 -4.62
N ARG A 263 -6.62 15.78 -5.40
CA ARG A 263 -7.80 15.03 -5.89
C ARG A 263 -8.05 13.72 -5.17
N VAL A 264 -7.19 13.30 -4.23
CA VAL A 264 -7.28 11.99 -3.55
C VAL A 264 -8.68 11.72 -2.99
N ASN A 265 -9.28 12.68 -2.31
CA ASN A 265 -10.61 12.50 -1.73
C ASN A 265 -11.68 12.27 -2.82
N GLN A 266 -11.60 12.98 -3.94
CA GLN A 266 -12.51 12.81 -5.07
C GLN A 266 -12.30 11.44 -5.74
N LEU A 267 -11.05 11.02 -5.93
CA LEU A 267 -10.72 9.72 -6.51
C LEU A 267 -11.22 8.57 -5.63
N ASN A 268 -11.08 8.69 -4.29
CA ASN A 268 -11.60 7.71 -3.35
C ASN A 268 -13.13 7.68 -3.32
N LEU A 269 -13.81 8.84 -3.44
CA LEU A 269 -15.27 8.88 -3.54
C LEU A 269 -15.79 8.15 -4.78
N LYS A 270 -15.15 8.33 -5.94
CA LYS A 270 -15.51 7.59 -7.16
C LYS A 270 -15.36 6.07 -6.98
N ARG A 271 -14.30 5.60 -6.30
CA ARG A 271 -14.12 4.17 -5.96
C ARG A 271 -15.21 3.66 -5.01
N LEU A 272 -15.58 4.45 -3.99
CA LEU A 272 -16.68 4.11 -3.09
C LEU A 272 -18.01 3.94 -3.85
N ILE A 273 -18.33 4.86 -4.77
CA ILE A 273 -19.55 4.79 -5.58
C ILE A 273 -19.57 3.51 -6.43
N ALA A 274 -18.45 3.19 -7.10
CA ALA A 274 -18.34 1.97 -7.90
C ALA A 274 -18.44 0.70 -7.02
N SER A 275 -17.82 0.71 -5.82
CA SER A 275 -17.87 -0.41 -4.89
C SER A 275 -19.28 -0.64 -4.35
N LYS A 276 -20.00 0.43 -3.97
CA LYS A 276 -21.41 0.34 -3.57
C LYS A 276 -22.26 -0.30 -4.66
N TYR A 277 -22.08 0.16 -5.90
CA TYR A 277 -22.82 -0.38 -7.04
C TYR A 277 -22.56 -1.89 -7.22
N LEU A 278 -21.31 -2.33 -7.21
CA LEU A 278 -20.98 -3.75 -7.35
C LEU A 278 -21.55 -4.58 -6.19
N THR A 279 -21.38 -4.13 -4.94
CA THR A 279 -21.87 -4.84 -3.76
C THR A 279 -23.39 -5.01 -3.80
N GLU A 280 -24.13 -3.96 -4.19
CA GLU A 280 -25.58 -4.02 -4.34
C GLU A 280 -26.00 -5.02 -5.43
N LYS A 281 -25.31 -5.01 -6.58
CA LYS A 281 -25.63 -5.90 -7.70
C LYS A 281 -25.21 -7.35 -7.49
N PHE A 282 -24.26 -7.61 -6.61
CA PHE A 282 -23.86 -8.97 -6.20
C PHE A 282 -24.73 -9.55 -5.08
N ARG A 283 -25.56 -8.71 -4.44
CA ARG A 283 -26.49 -9.19 -3.41
C ARG A 283 -27.41 -10.27 -4.00
N GLY A 284 -27.48 -11.41 -3.32
CA GLY A 284 -28.30 -12.56 -3.74
C GLY A 284 -27.63 -13.47 -4.78
N ILE A 285 -26.37 -13.25 -5.14
CA ILE A 285 -25.60 -14.23 -5.91
C ILE A 285 -24.96 -15.20 -4.91
N ASP A 286 -25.43 -16.44 -4.92
CA ASP A 286 -24.93 -17.45 -3.99
C ASP A 286 -23.43 -17.71 -4.18
N GLY A 287 -22.74 -17.86 -3.05
CA GLY A 287 -21.32 -18.17 -3.03
C GLY A 287 -20.37 -16.99 -3.34
N ILE A 288 -20.88 -15.78 -3.58
CA ILE A 288 -20.08 -14.57 -3.71
C ILE A 288 -20.11 -13.77 -2.40
N ILE A 289 -18.94 -13.57 -1.78
CA ILE A 289 -18.76 -12.68 -0.62
C ILE A 289 -18.12 -11.41 -1.10
N THR A 290 -18.76 -10.27 -0.87
CA THR A 290 -18.27 -8.94 -1.23
C THR A 290 -17.61 -8.24 -0.03
N PRO A 291 -16.73 -7.26 -0.25
CA PRO A 291 -16.25 -6.41 0.85
C PRO A 291 -17.41 -5.61 1.46
N GLU A 292 -17.33 -5.37 2.76
CA GLU A 292 -18.25 -4.49 3.47
C GLU A 292 -18.13 -3.04 2.97
N ILE A 293 -19.26 -2.32 2.95
CA ILE A 293 -19.30 -0.92 2.50
C ILE A 293 -19.24 0.03 3.70
N PHE A 294 -18.19 0.82 3.73
CA PHE A 294 -17.96 1.89 4.71
C PHE A 294 -18.13 3.26 4.08
N THR A 295 -18.90 4.12 4.69
CA THR A 295 -19.12 5.50 4.23
C THR A 295 -18.30 6.53 5.01
N ASP A 296 -17.72 6.14 6.12
CA ASP A 296 -16.98 6.97 7.07
C ASP A 296 -15.45 6.99 6.86
N LYS A 297 -15.00 6.67 5.65
CA LYS A 297 -13.59 6.63 5.24
C LYS A 297 -12.75 5.51 5.85
N GLN A 298 -13.34 4.51 6.48
CA GLN A 298 -12.59 3.35 6.98
C GLN A 298 -12.05 2.44 5.86
N HIS A 299 -12.51 2.66 4.63
CA HIS A 299 -12.06 1.94 3.44
C HIS A 299 -12.02 2.89 2.23
N ASN A 300 -10.90 2.94 1.50
CA ASN A 300 -10.76 3.76 0.30
C ASN A 300 -10.95 2.98 -1.01
N TYR A 301 -11.25 1.69 -0.92
CA TYR A 301 -11.50 0.77 -2.04
C TYR A 301 -10.37 0.82 -3.09
N HIS A 302 -9.14 0.75 -2.62
CA HIS A 302 -7.98 0.56 -3.49
C HIS A 302 -8.16 -0.70 -4.34
N LEU A 303 -8.58 -1.79 -3.72
CA LEU A 303 -9.00 -3.01 -4.37
C LEU A 303 -10.46 -3.33 -3.99
N TYR A 304 -11.17 -3.95 -4.93
CA TYR A 304 -12.47 -4.58 -4.68
C TYR A 304 -12.29 -6.08 -4.77
N ILE A 305 -12.09 -6.73 -3.63
CA ILE A 305 -11.78 -8.16 -3.53
C ILE A 305 -13.06 -8.89 -3.14
N ILE A 306 -13.52 -9.79 -4.01
CA ILE A 306 -14.59 -10.74 -3.70
C ILE A 306 -14.00 -12.09 -3.29
N ARG A 307 -14.79 -12.92 -2.61
CA ARG A 307 -14.45 -14.32 -2.38
C ARG A 307 -15.48 -15.20 -3.07
N ILE A 308 -14.97 -16.19 -3.79
CA ILE A 308 -15.77 -17.18 -4.53
C ILE A 308 -15.72 -18.48 -3.72
N THR A 309 -16.80 -18.75 -3.02
CA THR A 309 -16.91 -19.95 -2.17
C THR A 309 -17.46 -21.13 -2.96
N LYS A 310 -17.41 -22.33 -2.35
CA LYS A 310 -17.94 -23.56 -2.97
C LYS A 310 -19.42 -23.44 -3.40
N LYS A 311 -20.21 -22.59 -2.73
CA LYS A 311 -21.63 -22.39 -3.06
C LYS A 311 -21.85 -21.74 -4.44
N TYR A 312 -20.83 -21.12 -5.02
CA TYR A 312 -20.93 -20.54 -6.37
C TYR A 312 -20.94 -21.60 -7.49
N GLY A 313 -20.66 -22.86 -7.19
CA GLY A 313 -20.63 -23.95 -8.17
C GLY A 313 -19.36 -24.04 -9.01
N LYS A 314 -18.51 -23.00 -9.02
CA LYS A 314 -17.20 -22.94 -9.70
C LYS A 314 -16.14 -22.46 -8.71
N ASN A 315 -14.90 -22.96 -8.87
CA ASN A 315 -13.79 -22.44 -8.08
C ASN A 315 -13.25 -21.13 -8.65
N ARG A 316 -12.47 -20.40 -7.84
CA ARG A 316 -11.88 -19.11 -8.21
C ARG A 316 -11.05 -19.14 -9.50
N ASP A 317 -10.29 -20.22 -9.74
CA ASP A 317 -9.40 -20.32 -10.91
C ASP A 317 -10.18 -20.54 -12.21
N GLU A 318 -11.32 -21.24 -12.15
CA GLU A 318 -12.25 -21.39 -13.26
C GLU A 318 -12.86 -20.01 -13.60
N VAL A 319 -13.40 -19.32 -12.60
CA VAL A 319 -13.96 -17.98 -12.76
C VAL A 319 -12.92 -16.98 -13.30
N PHE A 320 -11.68 -17.04 -12.83
CA PHE A 320 -10.58 -16.23 -13.33
C PHE A 320 -10.35 -16.43 -14.84
N LYS A 321 -10.31 -17.70 -15.28
CA LYS A 321 -10.11 -18.06 -16.70
C LYS A 321 -11.25 -17.57 -17.58
N GLU A 322 -12.49 -17.74 -17.12
CA GLU A 322 -13.70 -17.32 -17.85
C GLU A 322 -13.79 -15.79 -17.96
N LEU A 323 -13.52 -15.03 -16.89
CA LEU A 323 -13.46 -13.56 -16.92
C LEU A 323 -12.41 -13.07 -17.90
N LYS A 324 -11.22 -13.69 -17.90
CA LYS A 324 -10.16 -13.37 -18.87
C LYS A 324 -10.61 -13.64 -20.30
N LYS A 325 -11.30 -14.75 -20.56
CA LYS A 325 -11.87 -15.08 -21.89
C LYS A 325 -12.91 -14.05 -22.33
N ASP A 326 -13.73 -13.52 -21.38
CA ASP A 326 -14.70 -12.45 -21.65
C ASP A 326 -14.06 -11.05 -21.76
N GLY A 327 -12.74 -10.96 -21.65
CA GLY A 327 -11.97 -9.71 -21.75
C GLY A 327 -12.08 -8.82 -20.49
N ILE A 328 -12.43 -9.38 -19.35
CA ILE A 328 -12.41 -8.71 -18.04
C ILE A 328 -11.11 -9.08 -17.33
N GLN A 329 -10.23 -8.11 -17.13
CA GLN A 329 -8.99 -8.34 -16.42
C GLN A 329 -9.24 -8.38 -14.91
N VAL A 330 -8.76 -9.43 -14.26
CA VAL A 330 -8.84 -9.64 -12.81
C VAL A 330 -7.46 -10.00 -12.27
N SER A 331 -7.29 -9.92 -10.97
CA SER A 331 -6.01 -10.22 -10.30
C SER A 331 -6.22 -10.90 -8.96
N LEU A 332 -5.13 -11.38 -8.35
CA LEU A 332 -5.13 -11.93 -7.00
C LEU A 332 -4.32 -11.04 -6.06
N HIS A 333 -4.91 -10.69 -4.93
CA HIS A 333 -4.24 -9.95 -3.87
C HIS A 333 -4.51 -10.60 -2.50
N TYR A 334 -3.60 -11.44 -2.03
CA TYR A 334 -2.35 -11.89 -2.63
C TYR A 334 -2.21 -13.40 -2.47
N LYS A 335 -1.20 -14.01 -3.17
CA LYS A 335 -0.70 -15.32 -2.77
C LYS A 335 -0.05 -15.16 -1.39
N PRO A 336 -0.39 -16.03 -0.40
CA PRO A 336 0.18 -15.96 0.94
C PRO A 336 1.70 -16.06 0.94
N LEU A 337 2.35 -15.33 1.82
CA LEU A 337 3.82 -15.29 1.88
C LEU A 337 4.41 -16.67 2.18
N HIS A 338 3.78 -17.45 3.06
CA HIS A 338 4.26 -18.81 3.41
C HIS A 338 4.30 -19.79 2.22
N GLU A 339 3.62 -19.49 1.11
CA GLU A 339 3.63 -20.30 -0.11
C GLU A 339 4.85 -20.03 -1.02
N PHE A 340 5.60 -18.94 -0.78
CA PHE A 340 6.79 -18.62 -1.56
C PHE A 340 8.02 -19.32 -1.02
N SER A 341 8.85 -19.87 -1.92
CA SER A 341 10.05 -20.63 -1.56
C SER A 341 11.03 -19.88 -0.65
N ALA A 342 11.20 -18.58 -0.88
CA ALA A 342 12.05 -17.73 -0.06
C ALA A 342 11.55 -17.67 1.40
N TYR A 343 10.26 -17.41 1.61
CA TYR A 343 9.72 -17.23 2.97
C TYR A 343 9.55 -18.55 3.73
N LYS A 344 9.44 -19.69 3.04
CA LYS A 344 9.49 -21.02 3.71
C LYS A 344 10.81 -21.22 4.49
N LYS A 345 11.88 -20.55 4.08
CA LYS A 345 13.21 -20.64 4.71
C LYS A 345 13.52 -19.45 5.62
N LEU A 346 13.10 -18.25 5.22
CA LEU A 346 13.54 -17.00 5.81
C LEU A 346 12.54 -16.40 6.82
N ALA A 347 11.28 -16.85 6.80
CA ALA A 347 10.24 -16.38 7.72
C ALA A 347 9.91 -17.44 8.77
N LYS A 348 9.41 -16.99 9.91
CA LYS A 348 8.87 -17.84 10.97
C LYS A 348 7.35 -17.79 10.98
N LYS A 349 6.72 -18.80 11.55
CA LYS A 349 5.31 -18.84 11.86
C LYS A 349 5.13 -19.59 13.18
N TYR A 350 4.27 -19.06 14.05
CA TYR A 350 3.94 -19.66 15.35
C TYR A 350 2.47 -20.04 15.46
N ASP A 351 1.72 -19.83 14.37
CA ASP A 351 0.29 -20.15 14.25
C ASP A 351 0.02 -20.88 12.92
N GLU A 352 -1.09 -21.61 12.88
CA GLU A 352 -1.59 -22.18 11.63
C GLU A 352 -2.28 -21.08 10.80
N LEU A 353 -1.87 -20.93 9.56
CA LEU A 353 -2.34 -19.87 8.66
C LEU A 353 -3.61 -20.34 7.91
N ASN A 354 -4.63 -20.76 8.64
CA ASN A 354 -5.82 -21.41 8.06
C ASN A 354 -6.70 -20.45 7.26
N ASN A 355 -6.94 -19.24 7.78
CA ASN A 355 -7.69 -18.24 7.03
C ASN A 355 -6.93 -17.80 5.77
N SER A 356 -5.62 -17.60 5.87
CA SER A 356 -4.78 -17.26 4.72
C SER A 356 -4.87 -18.29 3.61
N LYS A 357 -4.80 -19.59 3.96
CA LYS A 357 -4.95 -20.71 3.02
C LYS A 357 -6.33 -20.75 2.37
N GLN A 358 -7.40 -20.55 3.17
CA GLN A 358 -8.77 -20.53 2.65
C GLN A 358 -9.02 -19.34 1.75
N ILE A 359 -8.68 -18.13 2.21
CA ILE A 359 -8.84 -16.88 1.46
C ILE A 359 -8.10 -16.96 0.12
N TYR A 360 -6.90 -17.53 0.09
CA TYR A 360 -6.13 -17.67 -1.15
C TYR A 360 -6.85 -18.53 -2.20
N LYS A 361 -7.59 -19.54 -1.79
CA LYS A 361 -8.39 -20.38 -2.71
C LYS A 361 -9.61 -19.64 -3.26
N GLU A 362 -10.10 -18.62 -2.58
CA GLU A 362 -11.38 -17.97 -2.84
C GLU A 362 -11.26 -16.53 -3.39
N ASN A 363 -10.19 -15.79 -3.03
CA ASN A 363 -10.10 -14.36 -3.32
C ASN A 363 -9.88 -14.06 -4.80
N LEU A 364 -10.58 -13.04 -5.29
CA LEU A 364 -10.45 -12.50 -6.63
C LEU A 364 -10.66 -11.00 -6.61
N SER A 365 -9.69 -10.25 -7.12
CA SER A 365 -9.79 -8.79 -7.22
C SER A 365 -10.40 -8.40 -8.55
N LEU A 366 -11.53 -7.72 -8.52
CA LEU A 366 -12.22 -7.19 -9.69
C LEU A 366 -11.68 -5.81 -10.09
N PRO A 367 -11.89 -5.38 -11.36
CA PRO A 367 -11.52 -4.05 -11.81
C PRO A 367 -12.06 -2.95 -10.90
N MET A 368 -11.16 -2.07 -10.42
CA MET A 368 -11.53 -0.95 -9.56
C MET A 368 -10.60 0.24 -9.80
N TYR A 369 -11.12 1.28 -10.46
CA TYR A 369 -10.42 2.53 -10.70
C TYR A 369 -11.42 3.71 -10.75
N PRO A 370 -10.99 4.97 -10.52
CA PRO A 370 -11.90 6.09 -10.30
C PRO A 370 -12.90 6.34 -11.44
N ASP A 371 -12.47 6.15 -12.69
CA ASP A 371 -13.29 6.46 -13.87
C ASP A 371 -13.84 5.19 -14.56
N ILE A 372 -14.03 4.11 -13.79
CA ILE A 372 -14.68 2.90 -14.32
C ILE A 372 -16.12 3.22 -14.76
N SER A 373 -16.45 2.90 -16.00
CA SER A 373 -17.75 3.26 -16.54
C SER A 373 -18.87 2.34 -16.02
N LYS A 374 -20.10 2.86 -15.94
CA LYS A 374 -21.28 2.05 -15.62
C LYS A 374 -21.44 0.86 -16.58
N LYS A 375 -21.06 1.03 -17.85
CA LYS A 375 -21.04 -0.04 -18.85
C LYS A 375 -20.06 -1.15 -18.46
N ASP A 376 -18.86 -0.80 -18.02
CA ASP A 376 -17.85 -1.78 -17.58
C ASP A 376 -18.31 -2.49 -16.28
N LEU A 377 -18.89 -1.74 -15.33
CA LEU A 377 -19.46 -2.33 -14.09
C LEU A 377 -20.61 -3.30 -14.41
N ASN A 378 -21.52 -2.91 -15.32
CA ASN A 378 -22.61 -3.79 -15.76
C ASN A 378 -22.10 -5.05 -16.44
N ARG A 379 -21.02 -4.98 -17.23
CA ARG A 379 -20.40 -6.15 -17.86
C ARG A 379 -19.87 -7.13 -16.81
N ILE A 380 -19.20 -6.61 -15.77
CA ILE A 380 -18.74 -7.44 -14.64
C ILE A 380 -19.92 -8.13 -13.97
N VAL A 381 -20.97 -7.38 -13.63
CA VAL A 381 -22.18 -7.94 -12.97
C VAL A 381 -22.86 -8.99 -13.84
N SER A 382 -23.02 -8.72 -15.14
CA SER A 382 -23.68 -9.64 -16.07
C SER A 382 -22.94 -10.96 -16.22
N PHE A 383 -21.61 -10.95 -16.13
CA PHE A 383 -20.82 -12.19 -16.12
C PHE A 383 -21.23 -13.09 -14.94
N PHE A 384 -21.24 -12.55 -13.71
CA PHE A 384 -21.55 -13.33 -12.51
C PHE A 384 -23.02 -13.80 -12.44
N LYS A 385 -23.95 -13.07 -13.06
CA LYS A 385 -25.36 -13.46 -13.12
C LYS A 385 -25.67 -14.54 -14.17
N LYS A 386 -24.86 -14.66 -15.22
CA LYS A 386 -25.06 -15.69 -16.26
C LYS A 386 -24.49 -17.05 -15.86
N THR A 387 -23.57 -17.06 -14.93
CA THR A 387 -22.84 -18.27 -14.50
C THR A 387 -23.40 -18.89 -13.23
N ASN A 388 -24.45 -18.27 -12.69
CA ASN A 388 -25.22 -18.76 -11.54
C ASN A 388 -26.64 -19.27 -12.06
#